data_a698f6180f01eef8d831757826fbd1a4
#
_entry.id   a698f6180f01eef8d831757826fbd1a4
#
_cell.length_a   1.000
_cell.length_b   1.000
_cell.length_c   1.000
_cell.angle_alpha   90.00
_cell.angle_beta   90.00
_cell.angle_gamma   90.00
#
_symmetry.space_group_name_H-M   'P 1'
#
loop_
_entity.id
_entity.type
_entity.pdbx_description
1 polymer ?
#
loop_
_entity_poly.entity_id
_entity_poly.type
_entity_poly.pdbx_seq_one_letter_code
_entity_poly.pdbx_strand_id
1 'polypeptide(L)'
;MKLQRLRPLDADMARADFTVFLNTALSYVEKWFNFSEHYWLFSLQPLSLHHGTMTFTDIERVTTKLNLIHKVNMDELYDECSTAKPILKRLKEDAEDEWKSKGVAARWVALFRVADLPNMLSITRHILSIPASTGCVERIFSRMANKWSDCRNRCSTELMRNELLITLNFEQSCSEFYNSALKDKELLSAARSNKKYTWKKK
;
A
#
# COMPACT_ATOMS: atom_id res chain seq x y z
N MET A 1 3.96 12.75 -32.29
CA MET A 1 4.91 11.82 -32.92
C MET A 1 4.68 11.81 -34.41
N LYS A 2 5.71 12.17 -35.26
CA LYS A 2 5.55 12.43 -36.69
C LYS A 2 5.53 11.14 -37.50
N LEU A 3 4.46 10.39 -37.48
CA LEU A 3 4.21 9.25 -38.37
C LEU A 3 3.91 9.65 -39.84
N GLN A 4 3.67 10.95 -40.09
CA GLN A 4 3.31 11.49 -41.41
C GLN A 4 4.47 11.56 -42.43
N ARG A 5 5.68 11.12 -42.09
CA ARG A 5 6.85 11.13 -43.02
C ARG A 5 7.34 9.77 -43.47
N LEU A 6 6.67 8.68 -43.07
CA LEU A 6 7.01 7.36 -43.56
C LEU A 6 6.32 7.09 -44.91
N ARG A 7 7.00 6.39 -45.80
CA ARG A 7 6.34 5.88 -47.04
C ARG A 7 5.17 4.98 -46.63
N PRO A 8 4.08 4.94 -47.37
CA PRO A 8 2.88 4.12 -47.02
C PRO A 8 3.21 2.67 -46.67
N LEU A 9 4.12 2.04 -47.41
CA LEU A 9 4.56 0.68 -47.16
C LEU A 9 5.28 0.51 -45.83
N ASP A 10 6.14 1.47 -45.45
CA ASP A 10 6.87 1.45 -44.19
C ASP A 10 5.93 1.70 -42.99
N ALA A 11 4.88 2.49 -43.21
CA ALA A 11 3.84 2.73 -42.22
C ALA A 11 2.97 1.51 -41.95
N ASP A 12 2.65 0.74 -42.96
CA ASP A 12 1.85 -0.49 -42.83
C ASP A 12 2.67 -1.62 -42.19
N MET A 13 3.96 -1.74 -42.54
CA MET A 13 4.85 -2.66 -41.85
C MET A 13 5.01 -2.29 -40.37
N ALA A 14 5.23 -1.02 -40.04
CA ALA A 14 5.34 -0.59 -38.67
C ALA A 14 4.05 -0.82 -37.84
N ARG A 15 2.88 -0.69 -38.48
CA ARG A 15 1.58 -1.03 -37.85
C ARG A 15 1.47 -2.53 -37.60
N ALA A 16 1.86 -3.36 -38.56
CA ALA A 16 1.84 -4.81 -38.43
C ALA A 16 2.75 -5.28 -37.28
N ASP A 17 3.98 -4.77 -37.24
CA ASP A 17 4.95 -5.10 -36.18
C ASP A 17 4.45 -4.64 -34.80
N PHE A 18 3.86 -3.45 -34.73
CA PHE A 18 3.27 -2.94 -33.49
C PHE A 18 2.07 -3.77 -33.04
N THR A 19 1.26 -4.23 -33.96
CA THR A 19 0.13 -5.13 -33.67
C THR A 19 0.60 -6.46 -33.12
N VAL A 20 1.65 -7.04 -33.73
CA VAL A 20 2.28 -8.28 -33.24
C VAL A 20 2.86 -8.08 -31.83
N PHE A 21 3.53 -6.96 -31.59
CA PHE A 21 4.05 -6.61 -30.27
C PHE A 21 2.93 -6.50 -29.22
N LEU A 22 1.84 -5.79 -29.53
CA LEU A 22 0.71 -5.64 -28.61
C LEU A 22 0.03 -6.98 -28.31
N ASN A 23 -0.21 -7.81 -29.32
CA ASN A 23 -0.80 -9.13 -29.13
C ASN A 23 0.10 -10.05 -28.31
N THR A 24 1.40 -10.00 -28.52
CA THR A 24 2.39 -10.75 -27.72
C THR A 24 2.40 -10.27 -26.29
N ALA A 25 2.38 -8.95 -26.05
CA ALA A 25 2.33 -8.38 -24.72
C ALA A 25 1.03 -8.74 -23.99
N LEU A 26 -0.13 -8.68 -24.71
CA LEU A 26 -1.43 -9.07 -24.17
C LEU A 26 -1.44 -10.54 -23.77
N SER A 27 -1.02 -11.42 -24.68
CA SER A 27 -0.92 -12.86 -24.41
C SER A 27 0.00 -13.19 -23.24
N TYR A 28 1.12 -12.44 -23.09
CA TYR A 28 2.01 -12.57 -21.95
C TYR A 28 1.31 -12.18 -20.64
N VAL A 29 0.59 -11.05 -20.62
CA VAL A 29 -0.17 -10.58 -19.47
C VAL A 29 -1.26 -11.59 -19.10
N GLU A 30 -2.03 -12.07 -20.05
CA GLU A 30 -3.08 -13.08 -19.84
C GLU A 30 -2.53 -14.40 -19.28
N LYS A 31 -1.35 -14.82 -19.74
CA LYS A 31 -0.68 -16.03 -19.23
C LYS A 31 -0.26 -15.90 -17.76
N TRP A 32 0.19 -14.72 -17.32
CA TRP A 32 0.70 -14.51 -15.97
C TRP A 32 -0.36 -14.01 -14.99
N PHE A 33 -1.39 -13.33 -15.49
CA PHE A 33 -2.49 -12.80 -14.70
C PHE A 33 -3.79 -13.49 -15.10
N ASN A 34 -4.08 -14.60 -14.43
CA ASN A 34 -5.39 -15.25 -14.61
C ASN A 34 -6.46 -14.44 -13.86
N PHE A 35 -7.05 -13.47 -14.55
CA PHE A 35 -8.08 -12.59 -13.99
C PHE A 35 -9.33 -13.35 -13.51
N SER A 36 -9.60 -14.55 -14.04
CA SER A 36 -10.72 -15.37 -13.59
C SER A 36 -10.50 -15.99 -12.22
N GLU A 37 -9.27 -16.35 -11.87
CA GLU A 37 -8.91 -16.88 -10.55
C GLU A 37 -8.92 -15.80 -9.45
N HIS A 38 -8.66 -14.55 -9.83
CA HIS A 38 -8.68 -13.40 -8.94
C HIS A 38 -9.99 -12.61 -8.98
N TYR A 39 -11.06 -13.19 -9.52
CA TYR A 39 -12.38 -12.56 -9.59
C TYR A 39 -12.86 -12.00 -8.24
N TRP A 40 -12.48 -12.61 -7.14
CA TRP A 40 -12.82 -12.13 -5.80
C TRP A 40 -12.28 -10.72 -5.50
N LEU A 41 -11.20 -10.27 -6.14
CA LEU A 41 -10.67 -8.92 -5.98
C LEU A 41 -11.67 -7.85 -6.45
N PHE A 42 -12.50 -8.18 -7.45
CA PHE A 42 -13.57 -7.28 -7.88
C PHE A 42 -14.63 -7.07 -6.80
N SER A 43 -14.79 -8.01 -5.88
CA SER A 43 -15.67 -7.85 -4.72
C SER A 43 -15.21 -6.76 -3.75
N LEU A 44 -13.95 -6.30 -3.86
CA LEU A 44 -13.43 -5.16 -3.09
C LEU A 44 -13.90 -3.80 -3.65
N GLN A 45 -14.43 -3.75 -4.87
CA GLN A 45 -14.84 -2.50 -5.52
C GLN A 45 -15.86 -1.68 -4.70
N PRO A 46 -16.90 -2.27 -4.09
CA PRO A 46 -17.82 -1.54 -3.23
C PRO A 46 -17.12 -0.87 -2.04
N LEU A 47 -16.05 -1.50 -1.54
CA LEU A 47 -15.26 -1.00 -0.41
C LEU A 47 -14.34 0.17 -0.79
N SER A 48 -14.26 0.53 -2.07
CA SER A 48 -13.61 1.78 -2.50
C SER A 48 -14.41 3.02 -2.09
N LEU A 49 -15.68 2.87 -1.76
CA LEU A 49 -16.64 3.93 -1.43
C LEU A 49 -16.78 4.99 -2.53
N HIS A 50 -16.34 4.68 -3.76
CA HIS A 50 -16.33 5.64 -4.87
C HIS A 50 -17.67 5.69 -5.59
N HIS A 51 -18.13 4.52 -6.02
CA HIS A 51 -19.37 4.35 -6.80
C HIS A 51 -20.37 3.52 -6.02
N GLY A 52 -21.54 3.91 -5.91
CA GLY A 52 -22.62 3.11 -5.35
C GLY A 52 -22.65 2.96 -3.83
N THR A 53 -23.60 2.19 -3.37
CA THR A 53 -23.83 1.90 -1.96
C THR A 53 -23.16 0.58 -1.60
N MET A 54 -22.32 0.61 -0.59
CA MET A 54 -21.80 -0.58 0.05
C MET A 54 -22.95 -1.32 0.76
N THR A 55 -23.08 -2.63 0.50
CA THR A 55 -24.08 -3.47 1.17
C THR A 55 -23.40 -4.39 2.19
N PHE A 56 -24.19 -4.88 3.15
CA PHE A 56 -23.70 -5.91 4.09
C PHE A 56 -23.19 -7.15 3.37
N THR A 57 -23.91 -7.59 2.32
CA THR A 57 -23.50 -8.76 1.51
C THR A 57 -22.13 -8.57 0.85
N ASP A 58 -21.78 -7.34 0.45
CA ASP A 58 -20.46 -7.06 -0.12
C ASP A 58 -19.38 -7.23 0.94
N ILE A 59 -19.60 -6.70 2.15
CA ILE A 59 -18.65 -6.82 3.26
C ILE A 59 -18.54 -8.26 3.74
N GLU A 60 -19.67 -8.96 3.90
CA GLU A 60 -19.72 -10.37 4.30
C GLU A 60 -18.91 -11.24 3.33
N ARG A 61 -19.11 -11.04 2.02
CA ARG A 61 -18.36 -11.75 0.97
C ARG A 61 -16.86 -11.54 1.10
N VAL A 62 -16.43 -10.31 1.31
CA VAL A 62 -15.01 -9.97 1.48
C VAL A 62 -14.46 -10.55 2.77
N THR A 63 -15.19 -10.43 3.87
CA THR A 63 -14.82 -10.95 5.19
C THR A 63 -14.61 -12.46 5.14
N THR A 64 -15.52 -13.16 4.44
CA THR A 64 -15.43 -14.61 4.20
C THR A 64 -14.21 -14.98 3.37
N LYS A 65 -14.01 -14.28 2.24
CA LYS A 65 -12.88 -14.55 1.32
C LYS A 65 -11.51 -14.28 1.94
N LEU A 66 -11.42 -13.28 2.81
CA LEU A 66 -10.21 -12.95 3.54
C LEU A 66 -10.05 -13.75 4.85
N ASN A 67 -10.97 -14.68 5.14
CA ASN A 67 -10.97 -15.49 6.37
C ASN A 67 -10.92 -14.64 7.65
N LEU A 68 -11.68 -13.53 7.67
CA LEU A 68 -11.74 -12.61 8.80
C LEU A 68 -12.97 -12.81 9.71
N ILE A 69 -13.83 -13.80 9.41
CA ILE A 69 -15.09 -14.07 10.18
C ILE A 69 -14.79 -14.24 11.67
N HIS A 70 -13.67 -14.88 12.00
CA HIS A 70 -13.28 -15.12 13.40
C HIS A 70 -12.76 -13.87 14.13
N LYS A 71 -12.54 -12.75 13.42
CA LYS A 71 -12.02 -11.48 13.97
C LYS A 71 -13.08 -10.41 14.14
N VAL A 72 -14.30 -10.66 13.68
CA VAL A 72 -15.40 -9.68 13.70
C VAL A 72 -16.67 -10.36 14.20
N ASN A 73 -17.51 -9.57 14.86
CA ASN A 73 -18.87 -9.99 15.21
C ASN A 73 -19.79 -9.66 14.04
N MET A 74 -20.37 -10.67 13.39
CA MET A 74 -21.17 -10.50 12.18
C MET A 74 -22.49 -9.78 12.43
N ASP A 75 -23.10 -9.96 13.61
CA ASP A 75 -24.36 -9.28 13.97
C ASP A 75 -24.12 -7.79 14.18
N GLU A 76 -23.08 -7.44 14.95
CA GLU A 76 -22.66 -6.05 15.12
C GLU A 76 -22.22 -5.41 13.80
N LEU A 77 -21.55 -6.16 12.93
CA LEU A 77 -21.13 -5.70 11.61
C LEU A 77 -22.33 -5.33 10.73
N TYR A 78 -23.45 -6.06 10.85
CA TYR A 78 -24.70 -5.73 10.17
C TYR A 78 -25.24 -4.37 10.63
N ASP A 79 -25.25 -4.13 11.94
CA ASP A 79 -25.69 -2.85 12.54
C ASP A 79 -24.76 -1.70 12.15
N GLU A 80 -23.44 -1.96 12.15
CA GLU A 80 -22.45 -0.99 11.68
C GLU A 80 -22.68 -0.62 10.21
N CYS A 81 -22.98 -1.59 9.34
CA CYS A 81 -23.30 -1.34 7.93
C CYS A 81 -24.56 -0.48 7.78
N SER A 82 -25.56 -0.75 8.60
CA SER A 82 -26.83 0.02 8.61
C SER A 82 -26.59 1.45 9.05
N THR A 83 -25.74 1.66 10.04
CA THR A 83 -25.30 2.98 10.51
C THR A 83 -24.43 3.73 9.49
N ALA A 84 -23.54 3.03 8.82
CA ALA A 84 -22.59 3.63 7.86
C ALA A 84 -23.28 4.18 6.60
N LYS A 85 -24.35 3.51 6.11
CA LYS A 85 -25.03 3.89 4.86
C LYS A 85 -25.50 5.35 4.80
N PRO A 86 -26.31 5.85 5.76
CA PRO A 86 -26.80 7.24 5.73
C PRO A 86 -25.65 8.23 5.90
N ILE A 87 -24.63 7.90 6.69
CA ILE A 87 -23.45 8.74 6.88
C ILE A 87 -22.67 8.87 5.58
N LEU A 88 -22.41 7.76 4.88
CA LEU A 88 -21.73 7.76 3.59
C LEU A 88 -22.48 8.56 2.54
N LYS A 89 -23.83 8.42 2.51
CA LYS A 89 -24.67 9.21 1.60
C LYS A 89 -24.47 10.69 1.86
N ARG A 90 -24.58 11.14 3.10
CA ARG A 90 -24.40 12.55 3.48
C ARG A 90 -22.99 13.05 3.14
N LEU A 91 -21.93 12.31 3.51
CA LEU A 91 -20.55 12.70 3.21
C LEU A 91 -20.26 12.88 1.71
N LYS A 92 -20.96 12.11 0.86
CA LYS A 92 -20.87 12.25 -0.61
C LYS A 92 -21.63 13.48 -1.10
N GLU A 93 -22.86 13.71 -0.58
CA GLU A 93 -23.72 14.82 -1.01
C GLU A 93 -23.15 16.18 -0.56
N ASP A 94 -22.58 16.27 0.65
CA ASP A 94 -22.05 17.50 1.21
C ASP A 94 -20.80 18.03 0.47
N ALA A 95 -20.00 17.15 -0.16
CA ALA A 95 -18.77 17.54 -0.83
C ALA A 95 -18.43 16.58 -2.00
N GLU A 96 -19.27 16.51 -3.02
CA GLU A 96 -19.21 15.51 -4.08
C GLU A 96 -17.87 15.52 -4.85
N ASP A 97 -17.38 16.69 -5.25
CA ASP A 97 -16.13 16.79 -6.01
C ASP A 97 -14.91 16.45 -5.15
N GLU A 98 -14.91 16.89 -3.89
CA GLU A 98 -13.86 16.52 -2.93
C GLU A 98 -13.91 15.03 -2.62
N TRP A 99 -15.10 14.45 -2.48
CA TRP A 99 -15.25 13.01 -2.28
C TRP A 99 -14.71 12.20 -3.45
N LYS A 100 -14.95 12.62 -4.69
CA LYS A 100 -14.43 11.96 -5.90
C LYS A 100 -12.89 11.99 -5.95
N SER A 101 -12.30 13.10 -5.54
CA SER A 101 -10.83 13.28 -5.54
C SER A 101 -10.13 12.54 -4.40
N LYS A 102 -10.81 12.25 -3.29
CA LYS A 102 -10.25 11.53 -2.12
C LYS A 102 -9.81 10.11 -2.50
N GLY A 103 -8.66 9.70 -2.02
CA GLY A 103 -8.24 8.29 -2.06
C GLY A 103 -9.09 7.41 -1.13
N VAL A 104 -9.07 6.10 -1.37
CA VAL A 104 -9.88 5.11 -0.61
C VAL A 104 -9.67 5.24 0.90
N ALA A 105 -8.42 5.29 1.36
CA ALA A 105 -8.10 5.41 2.77
C ALA A 105 -8.69 6.68 3.40
N ALA A 106 -8.64 7.82 2.68
CA ALA A 106 -9.19 9.09 3.17
C ALA A 106 -10.72 9.05 3.30
N ARG A 107 -11.42 8.34 2.42
CA ARG A 107 -12.88 8.13 2.53
C ARG A 107 -13.24 7.30 3.76
N TRP A 108 -12.52 6.24 4.03
CA TRP A 108 -12.70 5.43 5.24
C TRP A 108 -12.41 6.23 6.51
N VAL A 109 -11.34 7.01 6.52
CA VAL A 109 -11.03 7.90 7.65
C VAL A 109 -12.14 8.92 7.88
N ALA A 110 -12.74 9.49 6.82
CA ALA A 110 -13.85 10.41 6.94
C ALA A 110 -15.09 9.74 7.59
N LEU A 111 -15.39 8.48 7.24
CA LEU A 111 -16.46 7.72 7.87
C LEU A 111 -16.17 7.44 9.35
N PHE A 112 -14.99 6.93 9.68
CA PHE A 112 -14.61 6.56 11.05
C PHE A 112 -14.43 7.77 11.99
N ARG A 113 -14.31 8.99 11.46
CA ARG A 113 -14.36 10.22 12.28
C ARG A 113 -15.75 10.58 12.76
N VAL A 114 -16.78 10.09 12.08
CA VAL A 114 -18.20 10.42 12.35
C VAL A 114 -18.89 9.31 13.13
N ALA A 115 -18.46 8.05 12.94
CA ALA A 115 -19.08 6.90 13.59
C ALA A 115 -18.03 5.92 14.12
N ASP A 116 -18.31 5.33 15.27
CA ASP A 116 -17.55 4.23 15.84
C ASP A 116 -18.04 2.90 15.23
N LEU A 117 -17.21 2.28 14.41
CA LEU A 117 -17.51 1.09 13.61
C LEU A 117 -16.34 0.09 13.72
N PRO A 118 -16.14 -0.55 14.87
CA PRO A 118 -14.95 -1.33 15.18
C PRO A 118 -14.75 -2.54 14.28
N ASN A 119 -15.82 -3.25 13.91
CA ASN A 119 -15.72 -4.41 13.03
C ASN A 119 -15.37 -3.98 11.60
N MET A 120 -16.01 -2.94 11.07
CA MET A 120 -15.67 -2.36 9.76
C MET A 120 -14.24 -1.81 9.74
N LEU A 121 -13.79 -1.18 10.83
CA LEU A 121 -12.43 -0.68 10.96
C LEU A 121 -11.40 -1.82 10.91
N SER A 122 -11.69 -2.95 11.57
CA SER A 122 -10.84 -4.15 11.55
C SER A 122 -10.69 -4.71 10.12
N ILE A 123 -11.80 -4.86 9.40
CA ILE A 123 -11.82 -5.34 8.01
C ILE A 123 -11.06 -4.36 7.10
N THR A 124 -11.37 -3.07 7.21
CA THR A 124 -10.76 -2.02 6.38
C THR A 124 -9.25 -1.93 6.58
N ARG A 125 -8.77 -2.00 7.82
CA ARG A 125 -7.33 -2.05 8.12
C ARG A 125 -6.65 -3.23 7.46
N HIS A 126 -7.29 -4.40 7.48
CA HIS A 126 -6.75 -5.59 6.84
C HIS A 126 -6.65 -5.41 5.32
N ILE A 127 -7.71 -4.92 4.68
CA ILE A 127 -7.75 -4.69 3.23
C ILE A 127 -6.72 -3.65 2.80
N LEU A 128 -6.65 -2.52 3.51
CA LEU A 128 -5.69 -1.45 3.19
C LEU A 128 -4.24 -1.84 3.49
N SER A 129 -3.99 -2.90 4.27
CA SER A 129 -2.66 -3.45 4.49
C SER A 129 -2.17 -4.34 3.34
N ILE A 130 -3.07 -4.77 2.44
CA ILE A 130 -2.70 -5.57 1.27
C ILE A 130 -1.95 -4.66 0.28
N PRO A 131 -0.66 -4.93 -0.01
CA PRO A 131 0.11 -4.08 -0.92
C PRO A 131 -0.41 -4.22 -2.34
N ALA A 132 -0.72 -3.10 -2.98
CA ALA A 132 -1.13 -3.06 -4.38
C ALA A 132 -0.01 -3.44 -5.37
N SER A 133 1.24 -3.37 -4.92
CA SER A 133 2.41 -3.78 -5.71
C SER A 133 3.59 -4.12 -4.81
N THR A 134 4.54 -4.88 -5.33
CA THR A 134 5.82 -5.18 -4.68
C THR A 134 6.81 -4.01 -4.72
N GLY A 135 6.48 -2.93 -5.41
CA GLY A 135 7.38 -1.79 -5.62
C GLY A 135 7.93 -1.15 -4.34
N CYS A 136 7.19 -1.22 -3.23
CA CYS A 136 7.72 -0.78 -1.93
C CYS A 136 8.82 -1.73 -1.44
N VAL A 137 8.59 -3.04 -1.56
CA VAL A 137 9.54 -4.08 -1.15
C VAL A 137 10.80 -4.03 -2.04
N GLU A 138 10.62 -3.88 -3.34
CA GLU A 138 11.73 -3.75 -4.30
C GLU A 138 12.60 -2.52 -4.01
N ARG A 139 12.00 -1.39 -3.66
CA ARG A 139 12.74 -0.19 -3.21
C ARG A 139 13.53 -0.44 -1.93
N ILE A 140 12.97 -1.21 -0.99
CA ILE A 140 13.69 -1.60 0.24
C ILE A 140 14.88 -2.48 -0.10
N PHE A 141 14.71 -3.49 -0.96
CA PHE A 141 15.81 -4.36 -1.41
C PHE A 141 16.88 -3.59 -2.18
N SER A 142 16.49 -2.66 -3.04
CA SER A 142 17.45 -1.79 -3.74
C SER A 142 18.26 -0.93 -2.75
N ARG A 143 17.61 -0.34 -1.75
CA ARG A 143 18.30 0.41 -0.68
C ARG A 143 19.19 -0.49 0.16
N MET A 144 18.75 -1.71 0.46
CA MET A 144 19.55 -2.70 1.18
C MET A 144 20.80 -3.08 0.38
N ALA A 145 20.66 -3.38 -0.91
CA ALA A 145 21.78 -3.70 -1.77
C ALA A 145 22.81 -2.57 -1.86
N ASN A 146 22.36 -1.32 -1.98
CA ASN A 146 23.24 -0.15 -1.97
C ASN A 146 23.99 0.06 -0.64
N LYS A 147 23.37 -0.31 0.48
CA LYS A 147 23.99 -0.21 1.81
C LYS A 147 24.88 -1.40 2.13
N TRP A 148 24.54 -2.57 1.65
CA TRP A 148 25.28 -3.82 1.82
C TRP A 148 26.21 -4.04 0.62
N SER A 149 27.19 -3.18 0.50
CA SER A 149 28.22 -3.27 -0.55
C SER A 149 29.37 -4.15 -0.09
N ASP A 150 30.23 -4.53 -1.04
CA ASP A 150 31.45 -5.32 -0.77
C ASP A 150 32.35 -4.68 0.30
N CYS A 151 32.37 -3.35 0.35
CA CYS A 151 33.10 -2.59 1.37
C CYS A 151 32.45 -2.66 2.76
N ARG A 152 31.16 -3.01 2.86
CA ARG A 152 30.36 -3.06 4.08
C ARG A 152 29.80 -4.46 4.40
N ASN A 153 30.40 -5.50 3.83
CA ASN A 153 29.97 -6.90 3.98
C ASN A 153 30.09 -7.46 5.42
N ARG A 154 30.79 -6.74 6.31
CA ARG A 154 30.94 -7.11 7.73
C ARG A 154 29.86 -6.53 8.65
N CYS A 155 28.92 -5.75 8.13
CA CYS A 155 27.81 -5.26 8.91
C CYS A 155 26.92 -6.42 9.38
N SER A 156 26.50 -6.37 10.66
CA SER A 156 25.52 -7.35 11.15
C SER A 156 24.15 -7.11 10.51
N THR A 157 23.36 -8.16 10.37
CA THR A 157 21.96 -8.07 9.88
C THR A 157 21.13 -7.11 10.73
N GLU A 158 21.39 -7.08 12.06
CA GLU A 158 20.71 -6.19 12.98
C GLU A 158 21.05 -4.72 12.71
N LEU A 159 22.33 -4.40 12.49
CA LEU A 159 22.74 -3.03 12.14
C LEU A 159 22.09 -2.60 10.82
N MET A 160 22.09 -3.46 9.81
CA MET A 160 21.48 -3.18 8.52
C MET A 160 19.96 -2.96 8.65
N ARG A 161 19.28 -3.78 9.45
CA ARG A 161 17.85 -3.61 9.76
C ARG A 161 17.58 -2.25 10.40
N ASN A 162 18.36 -1.87 11.40
CA ASN A 162 18.19 -0.60 12.11
C ASN A 162 18.46 0.60 11.19
N GLU A 163 19.50 0.53 10.35
CA GLU A 163 19.76 1.57 9.35
C GLU A 163 18.61 1.72 8.34
N LEU A 164 18.01 0.61 7.89
CA LEU A 164 16.86 0.64 6.99
C LEU A 164 15.64 1.23 7.69
N LEU A 165 15.36 0.83 8.93
CA LEU A 165 14.23 1.37 9.70
C LEU A 165 14.35 2.88 9.87
N ILE A 166 15.53 3.39 10.23
CA ILE A 166 15.78 4.83 10.33
C ILE A 166 15.59 5.50 8.96
N THR A 167 16.21 4.96 7.91
CA THR A 167 16.16 5.56 6.56
C THR A 167 14.75 5.63 5.98
N LEU A 168 13.86 4.70 6.36
CA LEU A 168 12.51 4.59 5.80
C LEU A 168 11.45 5.33 6.62
N ASN A 169 11.65 5.45 7.94
CA ASN A 169 10.62 5.95 8.85
C ASN A 169 11.02 7.24 9.57
N PHE A 170 12.24 7.74 9.35
CA PHE A 170 12.71 8.92 10.04
C PHE A 170 12.38 10.19 9.24
N GLU A 171 11.48 11.00 9.76
CA GLU A 171 10.97 12.21 9.10
C GLU A 171 11.57 13.50 9.65
N GLN A 172 12.34 13.43 10.75
CA GLN A 172 12.92 14.61 11.38
C GLN A 172 14.11 15.16 10.56
N SER A 173 14.23 16.47 10.51
CA SER A 173 15.43 17.13 10.01
C SER A 173 16.64 16.88 10.94
N CYS A 174 17.85 17.06 10.44
CA CYS A 174 19.06 16.93 11.26
C CYS A 174 19.03 17.86 12.49
N SER A 175 18.47 19.06 12.35
CA SER A 175 18.37 20.04 13.45
C SER A 175 17.36 19.60 14.50
N GLU A 176 16.21 19.08 14.10
CA GLU A 176 15.20 18.54 15.02
C GLU A 176 15.71 17.32 15.77
N PHE A 177 16.37 16.40 15.06
CA PHE A 177 16.99 15.23 15.68
C PHE A 177 18.08 15.65 16.67
N TYR A 178 18.96 16.58 16.32
CA TYR A 178 20.00 17.07 17.20
C TYR A 178 19.42 17.63 18.50
N ASN A 179 18.40 18.49 18.40
CA ASN A 179 17.73 19.07 19.57
C ASN A 179 17.02 18.03 20.44
N SER A 180 16.48 16.98 19.83
CA SER A 180 15.86 15.85 20.52
C SER A 180 16.91 14.99 21.21
N ALA A 181 18.00 14.65 20.52
CA ALA A 181 19.09 13.83 21.03
C ALA A 181 19.81 14.48 22.21
N LEU A 182 19.96 15.81 22.22
CA LEU A 182 20.56 16.52 23.37
C LEU A 182 19.77 16.37 24.68
N LYS A 183 18.47 16.13 24.58
CA LYS A 183 17.58 15.94 25.74
C LYS A 183 17.52 14.48 26.20
N ASP A 184 17.91 13.55 25.36
CA ASP A 184 17.90 12.11 25.62
C ASP A 184 19.24 11.65 26.25
N LYS A 185 19.28 11.59 27.58
CA LYS A 185 20.49 11.17 28.32
C LYS A 185 20.85 9.71 28.05
N GLU A 186 19.87 8.83 27.80
CA GLU A 186 20.12 7.42 27.55
C GLU A 186 20.75 7.25 26.16
N LEU A 187 20.23 7.93 25.15
CA LEU A 187 20.81 7.96 23.82
C LEU A 187 22.24 8.48 23.83
N LEU A 188 22.50 9.59 24.55
CA LEU A 188 23.84 10.15 24.67
C LEU A 188 24.82 9.22 25.41
N SER A 189 24.34 8.55 26.43
CA SER A 189 25.14 7.55 27.17
C SER A 189 25.46 6.34 26.28
N ALA A 190 24.48 5.82 25.57
CA ALA A 190 24.66 4.72 24.63
C ALA A 190 25.62 5.10 23.49
N ALA A 191 25.47 6.31 22.93
CA ALA A 191 26.36 6.82 21.89
C ALA A 191 27.81 6.97 22.33
N ARG A 192 28.08 7.31 23.61
CA ARG A 192 29.40 7.42 24.18
C ARG A 192 29.98 6.10 24.68
N SER A 193 29.16 5.06 24.80
CA SER A 193 29.57 3.76 25.33
C SER A 193 30.52 3.04 24.38
N ASN A 194 31.60 2.50 24.93
CA ASN A 194 32.56 1.65 24.21
C ASN A 194 31.99 0.25 23.90
N LYS A 195 30.84 -0.15 24.47
CA LYS A 195 30.22 -1.45 24.24
C LYS A 195 29.88 -1.70 22.76
N LYS A 196 29.66 -0.63 22.00
CA LYS A 196 29.41 -0.73 20.52
C LYS A 196 30.63 -1.24 19.74
N TYR A 197 31.83 -1.22 20.31
CA TYR A 197 33.06 -1.68 19.66
C TYR A 197 33.57 -3.02 20.21
N THR A 198 32.76 -3.76 20.97
CA THR A 198 33.14 -5.11 21.38
C THR A 198 33.24 -6.02 20.19
N TRP A 199 34.46 -6.23 19.71
CA TRP A 199 34.74 -7.21 18.67
C TRP A 199 34.56 -8.60 19.29
N LYS A 200 33.61 -9.39 18.72
CA LYS A 200 33.57 -10.82 19.04
C LYS A 200 34.90 -11.40 18.56
N LYS A 201 35.79 -11.76 19.47
CA LYS A 201 36.92 -12.63 19.13
C LYS A 201 36.34 -13.92 18.57
N LYS A 202 36.68 -14.22 17.30
CA LYS A 202 36.40 -15.52 16.69
C LYS A 202 37.23 -16.57 17.40
#